data_9c4f40a2134f9c8749b65eda0b681af6
#
_entry.id   9c4f40a2134f9c8749b65eda0b681af6
#
_cell.length_a   1.000
_cell.length_b   1.000
_cell.length_c   1.000
_cell.angle_alpha   90.00
_cell.angle_beta   90.00
_cell.angle_gamma   90.00
#
_symmetry.space_group_name_H-M   'P 1'
#
loop_
_entity.id
_entity.type
_entity.pdbx_description
1 polymer ?
#
loop_
_entity_poly.entity_id
_entity_poly.type
_entity_poly.pdbx_seq_one_letter_code
_entity_poly.pdbx_strand_id
1 'polypeptide(L)'
;MYLDQATREQLQQWQEELAAKHESFKSSGLNLNLTRGKPSASQLSLANALDGALEGNYISDDGTDTRNYGGLVGLPKMRALAAEILGVEADDVLVGGNSSLTLMYFTILFAWQFGLNGKGSAWSDEGVVKFL
;
A
#
# COMPACT_ATOMS: atom_id res chain seq x y z
N MET A 1 -0.73 -21.56 22.95
CA MET A 1 -0.98 -21.66 24.38
C MET A 1 -1.46 -20.30 24.85
N TYR A 2 -2.56 -20.22 25.60
CA TYR A 2 -3.15 -18.96 26.04
C TYR A 2 -2.69 -18.65 27.48
N LEU A 3 -2.50 -17.37 27.81
CA LEU A 3 -2.00 -16.93 29.12
C LEU A 3 -2.91 -17.34 30.28
N ASP A 4 -4.21 -17.37 30.02
CA ASP A 4 -5.25 -17.74 30.99
C ASP A 4 -5.27 -19.25 31.36
N GLN A 5 -4.56 -20.09 30.57
CA GLN A 5 -4.44 -21.52 30.76
C GLN A 5 -3.06 -21.94 31.30
N ALA A 6 -2.15 -21.01 31.51
CA ALA A 6 -0.79 -21.30 31.93
C ALA A 6 -0.69 -21.39 33.44
N THR A 7 0.10 -22.37 33.94
CA THR A 7 0.43 -22.43 35.36
C THR A 7 1.38 -21.33 35.79
N ARG A 8 1.47 -21.08 37.10
CA ARG A 8 2.40 -20.05 37.63
C ARG A 8 3.84 -20.37 37.30
N GLU A 9 4.25 -21.62 37.32
CA GLU A 9 5.59 -22.06 36.94
C GLU A 9 5.88 -21.81 35.47
N GLN A 10 4.93 -22.08 34.58
CA GLN A 10 5.04 -21.80 33.15
C GLN A 10 5.17 -20.29 32.86
N LEU A 11 4.39 -19.47 33.55
CA LEU A 11 4.48 -18.01 33.41
C LEU A 11 5.82 -17.49 33.89
N GLN A 12 6.35 -18.02 34.99
CA GLN A 12 7.67 -17.65 35.51
C GLN A 12 8.79 -18.05 34.54
N GLN A 13 8.76 -19.25 34.01
CA GLN A 13 9.72 -19.72 33.01
C GLN A 13 9.68 -18.82 31.75
N TRP A 14 8.51 -18.48 31.25
CA TRP A 14 8.37 -17.59 30.09
C TRP A 14 8.89 -16.18 30.39
N GLN A 15 8.65 -15.66 31.58
CA GLN A 15 9.18 -14.38 32.00
C GLN A 15 10.72 -14.38 31.95
N GLU A 16 11.37 -15.43 32.47
CA GLU A 16 12.81 -15.58 32.44
C GLU A 16 13.37 -15.69 31.01
N GLU A 17 12.73 -16.52 30.15
CA GLU A 17 13.09 -16.67 28.74
C GLU A 17 12.94 -15.36 27.95
N LEU A 18 11.84 -14.64 28.15
CA LEU A 18 11.58 -13.38 27.48
C LEU A 18 12.50 -12.28 27.98
N ALA A 19 12.83 -12.24 29.25
CA ALA A 19 13.80 -11.31 29.82
C ALA A 19 15.20 -11.55 29.23
N ALA A 20 15.63 -12.81 29.13
CA ALA A 20 16.91 -13.15 28.50
C ALA A 20 16.96 -12.75 27.01
N LYS A 21 15.90 -13.01 26.24
CA LYS A 21 15.77 -12.56 24.83
C LYS A 21 15.81 -11.05 24.72
N HIS A 22 15.10 -10.34 25.57
CA HIS A 22 15.08 -8.88 25.59
C HIS A 22 16.48 -8.30 25.83
N GLU A 23 17.21 -8.80 26.82
CA GLU A 23 18.57 -8.38 27.09
C GLU A 23 19.54 -8.72 25.93
N SER A 24 19.36 -9.88 25.29
CA SER A 24 20.09 -10.23 24.07
C SER A 24 19.86 -9.23 22.94
N PHE A 25 18.60 -8.82 22.69
CA PHE A 25 18.30 -7.80 21.68
C PHE A 25 18.88 -6.44 22.04
N LYS A 26 18.82 -6.02 23.31
CA LYS A 26 19.43 -4.76 23.74
C LYS A 26 20.96 -4.76 23.53
N SER A 27 21.62 -5.86 23.85
CA SER A 27 23.07 -5.99 23.71
C SER A 27 23.54 -6.16 22.25
N SER A 28 22.66 -6.51 21.32
CA SER A 28 22.99 -6.71 19.91
C SER A 28 23.32 -5.40 19.15
N GLY A 29 23.14 -4.23 19.79
CA GLY A 29 23.46 -2.92 19.21
C GLY A 29 22.59 -2.54 18.01
N LEU A 30 21.43 -3.15 17.85
CA LEU A 30 20.49 -2.84 16.76
C LEU A 30 19.98 -1.40 16.90
N ASN A 31 20.12 -0.64 15.82
CA ASN A 31 19.54 0.71 15.69
C ASN A 31 18.42 0.67 14.63
N LEU A 32 17.25 0.20 15.04
CA LEU A 32 16.10 0.01 14.16
C LEU A 32 15.13 1.19 14.31
N ASN A 33 14.83 1.84 13.18
CA ASN A 33 13.83 2.90 13.12
C ASN A 33 12.49 2.31 12.67
N LEU A 34 11.56 2.18 13.59
CA LEU A 34 10.20 1.67 13.34
C LEU A 34 9.16 2.79 13.15
N THR A 35 9.59 4.05 13.11
CA THR A 35 8.66 5.19 13.02
C THR A 35 8.07 5.36 11.62
N ARG A 36 8.71 4.78 10.61
CA ARG A 36 8.23 4.81 9.21
C ARG A 36 8.58 3.52 8.49
N GLY A 37 7.61 2.96 7.75
CA GLY A 37 7.83 1.87 6.81
C GLY A 37 8.49 2.37 5.52
N LYS A 38 9.82 2.46 5.52
CA LYS A 38 10.59 2.83 4.32
C LYS A 38 11.36 1.62 3.80
N PRO A 39 11.40 1.42 2.47
CA PRO A 39 12.29 0.42 1.89
C PRO A 39 13.75 0.70 2.27
N SER A 40 14.53 -0.35 2.48
CA SER A 40 15.97 -0.25 2.69
C SER A 40 16.69 0.16 1.39
N ALA A 41 17.93 0.62 1.51
CA ALA A 41 18.73 0.98 0.33
C ALA A 41 18.90 -0.19 -0.65
N SER A 42 19.07 -1.42 -0.14
CA SER A 42 19.16 -2.61 -0.99
C SER A 42 17.86 -2.91 -1.74
N GLN A 43 16.70 -2.70 -1.12
CA GLN A 43 15.40 -2.83 -1.79
C GLN A 43 15.22 -1.76 -2.86
N LEU A 44 15.61 -0.50 -2.59
CA LEU A 44 15.54 0.58 -3.57
C LEU A 44 16.48 0.32 -4.78
N SER A 45 17.65 -0.30 -4.53
CA SER A 45 18.60 -0.62 -5.59
C SER A 45 18.06 -1.62 -6.61
N LEU A 46 17.02 -2.41 -6.29
CA LEU A 46 16.34 -3.28 -7.26
C LEU A 46 15.71 -2.50 -8.42
N ALA A 47 15.35 -1.23 -8.19
CA ALA A 47 14.76 -0.37 -9.21
C ALA A 47 15.80 0.34 -10.10
N ASN A 48 17.11 0.23 -9.80
CA ASN A 48 18.14 0.94 -10.57
C ASN A 48 18.17 0.51 -12.06
N ALA A 49 17.78 -0.73 -12.36
CA ALA A 49 17.71 -1.22 -13.74
C ALA A 49 16.59 -0.56 -14.57
N LEU A 50 15.68 0.18 -13.93
CA LEU A 50 14.63 0.95 -14.62
C LEU A 50 15.19 2.24 -15.24
N ASP A 51 16.36 2.71 -14.78
CA ASP A 51 16.99 3.88 -15.36
C ASP A 51 17.39 3.59 -16.83
N GLY A 52 16.87 4.41 -17.73
CA GLY A 52 17.06 4.23 -19.16
C GLY A 52 16.31 3.05 -19.81
N ALA A 53 15.48 2.30 -19.07
CA ALA A 53 14.81 1.11 -19.61
C ALA A 53 13.91 1.38 -20.83
N LEU A 54 13.46 2.63 -21.03
CA LEU A 54 12.67 3.01 -22.20
C LEU A 54 13.50 3.17 -23.46
N GLU A 55 14.82 3.38 -23.38
CA GLU A 55 15.74 3.52 -24.51
C GLU A 55 15.23 4.49 -25.62
N GLY A 56 14.46 5.50 -25.24
CA GLY A 56 13.82 6.41 -26.18
C GLY A 56 12.50 5.91 -26.79
N ASN A 57 12.05 4.73 -26.42
CA ASN A 57 10.74 4.21 -26.83
C ASN A 57 9.66 4.68 -25.83
N TYR A 58 8.89 5.68 -26.22
CA TYR A 58 7.83 6.24 -25.41
C TYR A 58 6.42 5.89 -25.89
N ILE A 59 6.33 5.00 -26.89
CA ILE A 59 5.05 4.57 -27.43
C ILE A 59 4.63 3.27 -26.75
N SER A 60 3.48 3.30 -26.11
CA SER A 60 2.89 2.09 -25.50
C SER A 60 2.30 1.13 -26.56
N ASP A 61 1.99 -0.10 -26.19
CA ASP A 61 1.51 -1.15 -27.10
C ASP A 61 0.19 -0.77 -27.80
N ASP A 62 -0.62 0.10 -27.20
CA ASP A 62 -1.85 0.63 -27.79
C ASP A 62 -1.62 1.84 -28.71
N GLY A 63 -0.36 2.20 -28.94
CA GLY A 63 0.03 3.35 -29.78
C GLY A 63 0.02 4.69 -29.08
N THR A 64 -0.22 4.75 -27.76
CA THR A 64 -0.22 5.99 -27.00
C THR A 64 1.21 6.52 -26.79
N ASP A 65 1.46 7.79 -27.16
CA ASP A 65 2.71 8.46 -26.80
C ASP A 65 2.66 8.91 -25.34
N THR A 66 3.42 8.21 -24.48
CA THR A 66 3.40 8.43 -23.04
C THR A 66 4.00 9.77 -22.58
N ARG A 67 4.61 10.52 -23.48
CA ARG A 67 5.10 11.89 -23.23
C ARG A 67 3.99 12.94 -23.28
N ASN A 68 2.85 12.57 -23.83
CA ASN A 68 1.70 13.46 -23.96
C ASN A 68 0.67 13.18 -22.86
N TYR A 69 -0.24 14.12 -22.65
CA TYR A 69 -1.41 13.88 -21.80
C TYR A 69 -2.47 13.09 -22.58
N GLY A 70 -3.28 12.31 -21.88
CA GLY A 70 -4.27 11.46 -22.53
C GLY A 70 -5.02 10.62 -21.49
N GLY A 71 -5.36 9.41 -21.78
CA GLY A 71 -6.09 8.42 -21.01
C GLY A 71 -6.41 8.73 -19.55
N LEU A 72 -7.69 8.85 -19.23
CA LEU A 72 -8.14 9.23 -17.88
C LEU A 72 -7.95 8.13 -16.83
N VAL A 73 -7.90 6.88 -17.27
CA VAL A 73 -7.89 5.70 -16.37
C VAL A 73 -6.53 5.01 -16.29
N GLY A 74 -5.55 5.45 -17.08
CA GLY A 74 -4.22 4.85 -17.16
C GLY A 74 -4.03 3.92 -18.37
N LEU A 75 -2.79 3.53 -18.62
CA LEU A 75 -2.42 2.66 -19.74
C LEU A 75 -3.05 1.27 -19.56
N PRO A 76 -3.60 0.66 -20.65
CA PRO A 76 -4.26 -0.65 -20.56
C PRO A 76 -3.39 -1.72 -19.94
N LYS A 77 -2.10 -1.78 -20.30
CA LYS A 77 -1.16 -2.76 -19.76
C LYS A 77 -0.91 -2.59 -18.27
N MET A 78 -0.86 -1.35 -17.79
CA MET A 78 -0.68 -1.07 -16.36
C MET A 78 -1.95 -1.42 -15.57
N ARG A 79 -3.13 -1.16 -16.13
CA ARG A 79 -4.41 -1.58 -15.53
C ARG A 79 -4.50 -3.10 -15.44
N ALA A 80 -4.14 -3.82 -16.52
CA ALA A 80 -4.12 -5.28 -16.53
C ALA A 80 -3.17 -5.87 -15.47
N LEU A 81 -1.94 -5.33 -15.37
CA LEU A 81 -0.98 -5.74 -14.34
C LEU A 81 -1.50 -5.51 -12.92
N ALA A 82 -2.08 -4.33 -12.68
CA ALA A 82 -2.64 -4.03 -11.37
C ALA A 82 -3.86 -4.90 -11.04
N ALA A 83 -4.70 -5.20 -12.02
CA ALA A 83 -5.84 -6.11 -11.88
C ALA A 83 -5.43 -7.52 -11.48
N GLU A 84 -4.36 -8.06 -12.09
CA GLU A 84 -3.78 -9.36 -11.71
C GLU A 84 -3.31 -9.37 -10.26
N ILE A 85 -2.59 -8.31 -9.82
CA ILE A 85 -2.08 -8.21 -8.45
C ILE A 85 -3.22 -8.07 -7.43
N LEU A 86 -4.26 -7.31 -7.78
CA LEU A 86 -5.39 -7.01 -6.88
C LEU A 86 -6.49 -8.09 -6.91
N GLY A 87 -6.49 -8.97 -7.91
CA GLY A 87 -7.53 -9.98 -8.08
C GLY A 87 -8.89 -9.40 -8.52
N VAL A 88 -8.87 -8.35 -9.34
CA VAL A 88 -10.07 -7.66 -9.88
C VAL A 88 -10.02 -7.60 -11.40
N GLU A 89 -11.11 -7.14 -12.06
CA GLU A 89 -11.12 -6.91 -13.48
C GLU A 89 -10.35 -5.63 -13.86
N ALA A 90 -9.69 -5.61 -15.02
CA ALA A 90 -8.94 -4.44 -15.48
C ALA A 90 -9.81 -3.17 -15.63
N ASP A 91 -11.10 -3.34 -15.89
CA ASP A 91 -12.05 -2.24 -15.99
C ASP A 91 -12.38 -1.59 -14.64
N ASP A 92 -12.14 -2.30 -13.54
CA ASP A 92 -12.29 -1.78 -12.18
C ASP A 92 -11.03 -1.06 -11.67
N VAL A 93 -9.96 -1.01 -12.49
CA VAL A 93 -8.70 -0.39 -12.11
C VAL A 93 -8.56 0.99 -12.73
N LEU A 94 -8.26 1.98 -11.88
CA LEU A 94 -7.83 3.31 -12.28
C LEU A 94 -6.40 3.54 -11.78
N VAL A 95 -5.51 3.90 -12.69
CA VAL A 95 -4.09 4.18 -12.36
C VAL A 95 -3.93 5.68 -12.17
N GLY A 96 -3.50 6.05 -10.97
CA GLY A 96 -3.24 7.44 -10.60
C GLY A 96 -1.76 7.72 -10.36
N GLY A 97 -1.49 8.82 -9.68
CA GLY A 97 -0.13 9.20 -9.27
C GLY A 97 0.48 8.25 -8.23
N ASN A 98 1.75 8.43 -7.92
CA ASN A 98 2.52 7.58 -7.01
C ASN A 98 2.30 7.85 -5.51
N SER A 99 1.40 8.78 -5.15
CA SER A 99 1.05 9.07 -3.76
C SER A 99 -0.26 8.41 -3.37
N SER A 100 -0.19 7.29 -2.65
CA SER A 100 -1.37 6.60 -2.13
C SER A 100 -2.22 7.48 -1.21
N LEU A 101 -1.62 8.34 -0.41
CA LEU A 101 -2.35 9.29 0.45
C LEU A 101 -3.17 10.28 -0.37
N THR A 102 -2.64 10.78 -1.49
CA THR A 102 -3.36 11.67 -2.38
C THR A 102 -4.53 10.96 -3.05
N LEU A 103 -4.33 9.71 -3.51
CA LEU A 103 -5.40 8.90 -4.10
C LEU A 103 -6.51 8.62 -3.07
N MET A 104 -6.16 8.25 -1.84
CA MET A 104 -7.12 8.04 -0.75
C MET A 104 -7.90 9.33 -0.44
N TYR A 105 -7.22 10.46 -0.37
CA TYR A 105 -7.87 11.75 -0.14
C TYR A 105 -8.90 12.06 -1.23
N PHE A 106 -8.54 11.92 -2.51
CA PHE A 106 -9.49 12.15 -3.60
C PHE A 106 -10.64 11.16 -3.60
N THR A 107 -10.40 9.90 -3.29
CA THR A 107 -11.48 8.90 -3.17
C THR A 107 -12.49 9.31 -2.10
N ILE A 108 -12.03 9.71 -0.91
CA ILE A 108 -12.90 10.18 0.16
C ILE A 108 -13.60 11.49 -0.23
N LEU A 109 -12.88 12.43 -0.83
CA LEU A 109 -13.46 13.71 -1.28
C LEU A 109 -14.58 13.50 -2.29
N PHE A 110 -14.38 12.64 -3.28
CA PHE A 110 -15.40 12.35 -4.29
C PHE A 110 -16.58 11.60 -3.70
N ALA A 111 -16.34 10.63 -2.83
CA ALA A 111 -17.39 9.96 -2.09
C ALA A 111 -18.23 10.94 -1.27
N TRP A 112 -17.56 11.89 -0.61
CA TRP A 112 -18.21 12.92 0.20
C TRP A 112 -19.07 13.86 -0.65
N GLN A 113 -18.53 14.35 -1.77
CA GLN A 113 -19.22 15.35 -2.60
C GLN A 113 -20.23 14.77 -3.59
N PHE A 114 -19.90 13.63 -4.18
CA PHE A 114 -20.67 13.07 -5.31
C PHE A 114 -21.26 11.70 -5.03
N GLY A 115 -20.75 10.99 -4.05
CA GLY A 115 -21.09 9.59 -3.77
C GLY A 115 -20.39 8.62 -4.70
N LEU A 116 -20.37 7.34 -4.30
CA LEU A 116 -19.75 6.26 -5.07
C LEU A 116 -20.78 5.47 -5.89
N ASN A 117 -22.08 5.58 -5.54
CA ASN A 117 -23.16 4.82 -6.15
C ASN A 117 -24.05 5.67 -7.09
N GLY A 118 -23.49 6.76 -7.62
CA GLY A 118 -24.19 7.65 -8.53
C GLY A 118 -24.92 8.81 -7.84
N LYS A 119 -25.79 9.48 -8.58
CA LYS A 119 -26.47 10.69 -8.12
C LYS A 119 -27.31 10.44 -6.87
N GLY A 120 -27.14 11.29 -5.85
CA GLY A 120 -27.90 11.21 -4.60
C GLY A 120 -27.31 10.25 -3.56
N SER A 121 -26.07 9.75 -3.79
CA SER A 121 -25.36 8.90 -2.84
C SER A 121 -24.17 9.60 -2.16
N ALA A 122 -24.16 10.94 -2.16
CA ALA A 122 -23.10 11.71 -1.52
C ALA A 122 -23.06 11.42 -0.01
N TRP A 123 -21.88 11.15 0.49
CA TRP A 123 -21.69 10.86 1.92
C TRP A 123 -21.98 12.08 2.79
N SER A 124 -21.90 13.30 2.24
CA SER A 124 -22.31 14.53 2.91
C SER A 124 -23.78 14.55 3.30
N ASP A 125 -24.62 13.82 2.58
CA ASP A 125 -26.07 13.76 2.81
C ASP A 125 -26.45 12.62 3.77
N GLU A 126 -25.49 11.75 4.11
CA GLU A 126 -25.66 10.67 5.07
C GLU A 126 -25.45 11.16 6.51
N GLY A 127 -26.28 10.74 7.44
CA GLY A 127 -26.15 11.14 8.85
C GLY A 127 -24.87 10.58 9.51
N VAL A 128 -24.48 9.35 9.16
CA VAL A 128 -23.28 8.66 9.66
C VAL A 128 -22.68 7.77 8.58
N VAL A 129 -21.44 8.02 8.21
CA VAL A 129 -20.66 7.14 7.35
C VAL A 129 -19.78 6.24 8.22
N LYS A 130 -19.87 4.92 8.02
CA LYS A 130 -19.08 3.93 8.75
C LYS A 130 -17.92 3.45 7.90
N PHE A 131 -16.73 3.40 8.50
CA PHE A 131 -15.55 2.75 7.95
C PHE A 131 -15.32 1.42 8.68
N LEU A 132 -14.97 0.38 7.94
CA LEU A 132 -14.65 -0.96 8.47
C LEU A 132 -13.14 -1.21 8.37
#